data_b2f944a0cc2aee760f5fcda4b1661fdb
#
_entry.id   b2f944a0cc2aee760f5fcda4b1661fdb
#
_cell.length_a   1.000
_cell.length_b   1.000
_cell.length_c   1.000
_cell.angle_alpha   90.00
_cell.angle_beta   90.00
_cell.angle_gamma   90.00
#
_symmetry.space_group_name_H-M   'P 1'
#
loop_
_entity.id
_entity.type
_entity.pdbx_description
1 polymer ?
#
loop_
_entity_poly.entity_id
_entity_poly.type
_entity_poly.pdbx_seq_one_letter_code
_entity_poly.pdbx_strand_id
1 'polypeptide(L)'
;MKSAWRWSAAAVAVLLISVWGAAAENGAQPGMAAPQKSAEPARWTAEKAKAWYAKQPWLVGSNYIPATASNELEMWQAETFDPKRIDLELGWAEAIGLNTMRVFLHDLPWKQDAAGFTKRLDTFLAIAAKHHIRPMLVLFDSVWDPNPKLGPQAAPRPGVHNSRWLQSPGAKALEDRSEYPRLEAYVRGVVGKFGHDERVLAWDVWNEPDNTNDGNYEDPKDKVERVNELLPKVFAWAREAGGEQPLTSGVWMGDWTPEKRSVTAKIQLEESDVISFHSYDKPEQFEKRILSLQPYGRPLICTEYMARGNGSTFEGSLPIAKKYDVAAINWGLVAGKTQTYLPWDSWRKPYTDREPAVWFHEIFRADGKPYKEEEVELIKKLTGRPAK
;
A
#
# COMPACT_ATOMS: atom_id res chain seq x y z
N MET A 1 -39.15 -24.00 -60.50
CA MET A 1 -38.67 -23.46 -61.79
C MET A 1 -37.20 -23.29 -61.62
N LYS A 2 -36.35 -24.29 -62.11
CA LYS A 2 -35.64 -24.29 -63.39
C LYS A 2 -34.89 -22.95 -63.58
N SER A 3 -33.58 -22.87 -63.71
CA SER A 3 -32.58 -23.61 -64.52
C SER A 3 -31.17 -23.09 -64.09
N ALA A 4 -30.15 -23.87 -63.88
CA ALA A 4 -29.32 -24.64 -64.81
C ALA A 4 -28.16 -23.83 -65.47
N TRP A 5 -26.92 -24.35 -65.17
CA TRP A 5 -25.78 -24.52 -66.07
C TRP A 5 -24.89 -23.29 -66.43
N ARG A 6 -23.55 -23.37 -66.24
CA ARG A 6 -22.64 -24.10 -67.16
C ARG A 6 -21.20 -24.16 -66.60
N TRP A 7 -20.57 -25.32 -66.88
CA TRP A 7 -19.16 -25.66 -66.74
C TRP A 7 -18.32 -24.99 -67.88
N SER A 8 -17.04 -24.73 -67.66
CA SER A 8 -15.98 -24.82 -68.67
C SER A 8 -14.66 -25.23 -68.07
N ALA A 9 -14.16 -26.35 -68.55
CA ALA A 9 -12.84 -26.92 -68.29
C ALA A 9 -11.87 -26.47 -69.39
N ALA A 10 -10.62 -26.53 -69.15
CA ALA A 10 -9.41 -26.79 -70.00
C ALA A 10 -8.26 -25.92 -69.50
N ALA A 11 -7.01 -26.30 -69.51
CA ALA A 11 -6.30 -27.42 -70.09
C ALA A 11 -4.95 -27.61 -69.36
N VAL A 12 -4.48 -28.83 -69.35
CA VAL A 12 -3.15 -29.33 -68.90
C VAL A 12 -2.10 -28.87 -69.90
N ALA A 13 -0.96 -28.39 -69.42
CA ALA A 13 0.32 -28.37 -70.15
C ALA A 13 1.45 -28.95 -69.26
N VAL A 14 1.89 -30.14 -69.63
CA VAL A 14 3.05 -30.82 -69.14
C VAL A 14 4.26 -30.28 -69.92
N LEU A 15 5.31 -29.83 -69.24
CA LEU A 15 6.60 -29.59 -69.80
C LEU A 15 7.65 -30.27 -68.89
N LEU A 16 8.21 -31.36 -69.42
CA LEU A 16 9.42 -32.04 -68.98
C LEU A 16 10.61 -31.18 -69.34
N ILE A 17 11.48 -30.81 -68.42
CA ILE A 17 12.88 -30.45 -68.70
C ILE A 17 13.77 -31.04 -67.61
N SER A 18 14.72 -31.75 -68.13
CA SER A 18 15.88 -32.48 -67.71
C SER A 18 16.66 -31.98 -66.48
N VAL A 19 17.05 -32.96 -65.68
CA VAL A 19 18.03 -33.02 -64.61
C VAL A 19 19.41 -32.46 -65.02
N TRP A 20 19.90 -31.53 -64.25
CA TRP A 20 21.36 -31.30 -64.08
C TRP A 20 21.62 -31.19 -62.56
N GLY A 21 22.51 -32.09 -62.08
CA GLY A 21 22.93 -32.11 -60.71
C GLY A 21 23.90 -30.96 -60.36
N ALA A 22 23.72 -30.36 -59.27
CA ALA A 22 24.69 -29.52 -58.60
C ALA A 22 24.72 -29.87 -57.11
N ALA A 23 25.92 -29.99 -56.61
CA ALA A 23 26.22 -30.42 -55.22
C ALA A 23 25.58 -29.57 -54.19
N ALA A 24 25.06 -30.23 -53.14
CA ALA A 24 24.50 -29.57 -51.95
C ALA A 24 25.64 -29.00 -51.08
N GLU A 25 25.75 -27.69 -51.02
CA GLU A 25 26.42 -27.02 -49.90
C GLU A 25 25.45 -26.94 -48.74
N ASN A 26 25.79 -27.57 -47.62
CA ASN A 26 25.09 -27.48 -46.34
C ASN A 26 25.23 -26.06 -45.75
N GLY A 27 24.36 -25.14 -46.14
CA GLY A 27 24.14 -23.89 -45.45
C GLY A 27 23.28 -24.15 -44.20
N ALA A 28 23.93 -24.29 -43.06
CA ALA A 28 23.21 -24.24 -41.75
C ALA A 28 22.51 -22.89 -41.63
N GLN A 29 21.19 -22.89 -41.64
CA GLN A 29 20.41 -21.72 -41.24
C GLN A 29 20.73 -21.40 -39.77
N PRO A 30 21.02 -20.14 -39.41
CA PRO A 30 21.14 -19.78 -38.01
C PRO A 30 19.80 -20.03 -37.34
N GLY A 31 19.78 -20.96 -36.37
CA GLY A 31 18.62 -21.27 -35.57
C GLY A 31 18.08 -19.96 -34.96
N MET A 32 16.83 -19.63 -35.22
CA MET A 32 16.12 -18.61 -34.48
C MET A 32 16.19 -19.02 -33.03
N ALA A 33 16.98 -18.31 -32.21
CA ALA A 33 16.95 -18.44 -30.75
C ALA A 33 15.53 -18.22 -30.31
N ALA A 34 14.95 -19.19 -29.58
CA ALA A 34 13.66 -19.02 -28.92
C ALA A 34 13.73 -17.74 -28.11
N PRO A 35 12.64 -16.92 -28.06
CA PRO A 35 12.64 -15.72 -27.26
C PRO A 35 12.96 -16.12 -25.82
N GLN A 36 14.10 -15.63 -25.31
CA GLN A 36 14.43 -15.76 -23.91
C GLN A 36 13.25 -15.13 -23.15
N LYS A 37 12.52 -15.95 -22.37
CA LYS A 37 11.61 -15.42 -21.35
C LYS A 37 12.43 -14.41 -20.55
N SER A 38 12.06 -13.14 -20.62
CA SER A 38 12.62 -12.12 -19.74
C SER A 38 12.49 -12.65 -18.32
N ALA A 39 13.60 -12.70 -17.58
CA ALA A 39 13.57 -13.12 -16.19
C ALA A 39 12.48 -12.28 -15.47
N GLU A 40 11.60 -12.94 -14.71
CA GLU A 40 10.59 -12.24 -13.94
C GLU A 40 11.28 -11.17 -13.09
N PRO A 41 10.68 -9.95 -12.94
CA PRO A 41 11.29 -8.89 -12.17
C PRO A 41 11.51 -9.35 -10.73
N ALA A 42 12.76 -9.52 -10.35
CA ALA A 42 13.14 -10.04 -9.04
C ALA A 42 13.00 -8.95 -7.96
N ARG A 43 12.84 -9.39 -6.71
CA ARG A 43 13.03 -8.56 -5.51
C ARG A 43 14.34 -7.77 -5.62
N TRP A 44 14.35 -6.51 -5.19
CA TRP A 44 15.57 -5.72 -5.13
C TRP A 44 16.65 -6.38 -4.29
N THR A 45 17.91 -6.25 -4.69
CA THR A 45 19.02 -6.62 -3.81
C THR A 45 19.06 -5.70 -2.59
N ALA A 46 19.69 -6.14 -1.52
CA ALA A 46 19.86 -5.32 -0.31
C ALA A 46 20.64 -4.03 -0.62
N GLU A 47 21.64 -4.11 -1.51
CA GLU A 47 22.45 -2.97 -1.95
C GLU A 47 21.61 -1.94 -2.70
N LYS A 48 20.72 -2.38 -3.62
CA LYS A 48 19.79 -1.49 -4.33
C LYS A 48 18.86 -0.79 -3.35
N ALA A 49 18.29 -1.54 -2.40
CA ALA A 49 17.40 -0.97 -1.37
C ALA A 49 18.11 0.05 -0.48
N LYS A 50 19.32 -0.26 -0.02
CA LYS A 50 20.16 0.67 0.76
C LYS A 50 20.52 1.93 -0.04
N ALA A 51 20.94 1.76 -1.31
CA ALA A 51 21.28 2.89 -2.18
C ALA A 51 20.06 3.79 -2.47
N TRP A 52 18.87 3.22 -2.58
CA TRP A 52 17.63 3.99 -2.68
C TRP A 52 17.34 4.76 -1.39
N TYR A 53 17.43 4.11 -0.23
CA TYR A 53 17.12 4.71 1.07
C TYR A 53 18.10 5.84 1.42
N ALA A 54 19.38 5.65 1.13
CA ALA A 54 20.41 6.66 1.38
C ALA A 54 20.23 7.98 0.61
N LYS A 55 19.41 7.97 -0.44
CA LYS A 55 19.03 9.18 -1.19
C LYS A 55 17.84 9.92 -0.57
N GLN A 56 17.16 9.33 0.39
CA GLN A 56 16.03 9.94 1.04
C GLN A 56 16.49 10.82 2.21
N PRO A 57 15.80 11.94 2.50
CA PRO A 57 15.91 12.53 3.85
C PRO A 57 15.41 11.54 4.87
N TRP A 58 15.70 11.74 6.15
CA TRP A 58 15.03 10.94 7.17
C TRP A 58 13.52 11.09 7.02
N LEU A 59 12.83 9.97 6.75
CA LEU A 59 11.41 9.93 6.44
C LEU A 59 10.59 9.95 7.73
N VAL A 60 9.78 10.97 7.88
CA VAL A 60 8.83 11.14 9.00
C VAL A 60 7.48 11.50 8.45
N GLY A 61 6.44 10.81 8.91
CA GLY A 61 5.11 11.01 8.36
C GLY A 61 4.00 10.47 9.25
N SER A 62 2.83 10.41 8.66
CA SER A 62 1.62 9.87 9.29
C SER A 62 0.84 8.99 8.31
N ASN A 63 0.13 8.00 8.81
CA ASN A 63 -0.97 7.39 8.08
C ASN A 63 -2.06 8.45 7.92
N TYR A 64 -2.56 8.61 6.70
CA TYR A 64 -3.40 9.75 6.35
C TYR A 64 -4.69 9.33 5.64
N ILE A 65 -5.76 9.88 6.14
CA ILE A 65 -7.06 10.00 5.52
C ILE A 65 -7.61 11.38 5.90
N PRO A 66 -8.28 12.12 4.99
CA PRO A 66 -8.80 13.44 5.33
C PRO A 66 -9.88 13.34 6.41
N ALA A 67 -9.92 14.31 7.32
CA ALA A 67 -10.89 14.32 8.42
C ALA A 67 -12.36 14.26 7.98
N THR A 68 -12.62 14.57 6.71
CA THR A 68 -13.96 14.49 6.08
C THR A 68 -14.34 13.09 5.61
N ALA A 69 -13.42 12.12 5.63
CA ALA A 69 -13.67 10.74 5.23
C ALA A 69 -13.61 9.78 6.42
N SER A 70 -14.51 8.80 6.45
CA SER A 70 -14.57 7.75 7.47
C SER A 70 -13.85 6.46 7.05
N ASN A 71 -13.56 6.34 5.75
CA ASN A 71 -12.89 5.19 5.13
C ASN A 71 -12.36 5.53 3.74
N GLU A 72 -11.68 4.58 3.14
CA GLU A 72 -11.02 4.71 1.84
C GLU A 72 -12.03 4.96 0.71
N LEU A 73 -13.24 4.40 0.79
CA LEU A 73 -14.28 4.66 -0.23
C LEU A 73 -14.73 6.12 -0.17
N GLU A 74 -14.96 6.67 1.04
CA GLU A 74 -15.34 8.08 1.20
C GLU A 74 -14.20 9.02 0.76
N MET A 75 -12.94 8.61 0.95
CA MET A 75 -11.79 9.37 0.45
C MET A 75 -11.71 9.37 -1.09
N TRP A 76 -11.99 8.23 -1.75
CA TRP A 76 -11.65 8.04 -3.15
C TRP A 76 -12.82 8.07 -4.14
N GLN A 77 -14.08 8.02 -3.70
CA GLN A 77 -15.24 8.17 -4.59
C GLN A 77 -15.36 9.60 -5.13
N ALA A 78 -15.89 9.75 -6.36
CA ALA A 78 -15.96 11.04 -7.05
C ALA A 78 -16.78 12.08 -6.27
N GLU A 79 -17.87 11.63 -5.63
CA GLU A 79 -18.83 12.45 -4.93
C GLU A 79 -18.30 13.02 -3.59
N THR A 80 -17.27 12.38 -3.03
CA THR A 80 -16.78 12.68 -1.68
C THR A 80 -15.30 13.06 -1.64
N PHE A 81 -14.59 12.94 -2.76
CA PHE A 81 -13.18 13.36 -2.87
C PHE A 81 -13.04 14.86 -2.59
N ASP A 82 -12.29 15.21 -1.54
CA ASP A 82 -12.16 16.59 -1.04
C ASP A 82 -10.72 17.12 -1.15
N PRO A 83 -10.31 17.59 -2.34
CA PRO A 83 -8.95 18.08 -2.55
C PRO A 83 -8.62 19.34 -1.74
N LYS A 84 -9.62 20.14 -1.35
CA LYS A 84 -9.40 21.32 -0.52
C LYS A 84 -9.04 20.95 0.91
N ARG A 85 -9.74 19.96 1.46
CA ARG A 85 -9.44 19.45 2.81
C ARG A 85 -8.08 18.77 2.83
N ILE A 86 -7.76 17.97 1.81
CA ILE A 86 -6.45 17.34 1.65
C ILE A 86 -5.33 18.40 1.60
N ASP A 87 -5.49 19.45 0.80
CA ASP A 87 -4.51 20.53 0.68
C ASP A 87 -4.25 21.25 2.01
N LEU A 88 -5.31 21.52 2.75
CA LEU A 88 -5.22 22.17 4.07
C LEU A 88 -4.46 21.29 5.08
N GLU A 89 -4.81 20.01 5.18
CA GLU A 89 -4.24 19.09 6.16
C GLU A 89 -2.79 18.70 5.85
N LEU A 90 -2.45 18.52 4.57
CA LEU A 90 -1.06 18.30 4.17
C LEU A 90 -0.20 19.55 4.40
N GLY A 91 -0.79 20.75 4.31
CA GLY A 91 -0.12 21.98 4.72
C GLY A 91 0.23 22.02 6.22
N TRP A 92 -0.63 21.50 7.08
CA TRP A 92 -0.30 21.38 8.51
C TRP A 92 0.81 20.35 8.75
N ALA A 93 0.80 19.24 8.02
CA ALA A 93 1.83 18.22 8.10
C ALA A 93 3.21 18.76 7.64
N GLU A 94 3.26 19.47 6.52
CA GLU A 94 4.48 20.13 6.05
C GLU A 94 5.02 21.14 7.08
N ALA A 95 4.15 21.91 7.70
CA ALA A 95 4.53 22.95 8.68
C ALA A 95 5.27 22.38 9.90
N ILE A 96 5.06 21.11 10.23
CA ILE A 96 5.76 20.41 11.31
C ILE A 96 6.92 19.53 10.82
N GLY A 97 7.18 19.49 9.51
CA GLY A 97 8.32 18.80 8.91
C GLY A 97 8.05 17.34 8.51
N LEU A 98 6.79 16.90 8.45
CA LEU A 98 6.47 15.62 7.84
C LEU A 98 6.73 15.68 6.34
N ASN A 99 7.35 14.64 5.79
CA ASN A 99 7.77 14.57 4.40
C ASN A 99 7.26 13.32 3.65
N THR A 100 6.52 12.48 4.35
CA THR A 100 5.82 11.34 3.77
C THR A 100 4.45 11.16 4.40
N MET A 101 3.54 10.50 3.68
CA MET A 101 2.25 10.00 4.19
C MET A 101 2.07 8.57 3.74
N ARG A 102 1.49 7.71 4.59
CA ARG A 102 1.02 6.40 4.17
C ARG A 102 -0.46 6.48 3.92
N VAL A 103 -0.89 6.16 2.69
CA VAL A 103 -2.24 6.43 2.20
C VAL A 103 -2.84 5.19 1.58
N PHE A 104 -4.02 4.81 2.06
CA PHE A 104 -4.71 3.60 1.66
C PHE A 104 -5.54 3.83 0.42
N LEU A 105 -5.33 3.00 -0.60
CA LEU A 105 -6.16 2.90 -1.79
C LEU A 105 -7.25 1.85 -1.58
N HIS A 106 -8.15 1.71 -2.56
CA HIS A 106 -9.17 0.67 -2.52
C HIS A 106 -9.53 0.20 -3.93
N ASP A 107 -9.66 -1.11 -4.13
CA ASP A 107 -9.91 -1.74 -5.43
C ASP A 107 -11.29 -1.41 -6.02
N LEU A 108 -12.29 -1.14 -5.21
CA LEU A 108 -13.66 -0.90 -5.70
C LEU A 108 -13.85 0.44 -6.42
N PRO A 109 -13.34 1.61 -5.97
CA PRO A 109 -13.41 2.84 -6.76
C PRO A 109 -12.69 2.70 -8.10
N TRP A 110 -11.56 1.97 -8.14
CA TRP A 110 -10.88 1.66 -9.39
C TRP A 110 -11.71 0.73 -10.28
N LYS A 111 -12.34 -0.32 -9.73
CA LYS A 111 -13.28 -1.21 -10.44
C LYS A 111 -14.43 -0.44 -11.06
N GLN A 112 -14.97 0.54 -10.34
CA GLN A 112 -16.12 1.35 -10.78
C GLN A 112 -15.73 2.30 -11.92
N ASP A 113 -14.63 3.03 -11.77
CA ASP A 113 -14.15 4.06 -12.70
C ASP A 113 -12.62 4.21 -12.57
N ALA A 114 -11.89 3.36 -13.27
CA ALA A 114 -10.43 3.35 -13.25
C ALA A 114 -9.81 4.69 -13.70
N ALA A 115 -10.40 5.33 -14.71
CA ALA A 115 -9.91 6.61 -15.23
C ALA A 115 -10.14 7.74 -14.24
N GLY A 116 -11.33 7.85 -13.66
CA GLY A 116 -11.63 8.86 -12.65
C GLY A 116 -10.87 8.63 -11.35
N PHE A 117 -10.73 7.39 -10.89
CA PHE A 117 -9.89 7.06 -9.73
C PHE A 117 -8.43 7.48 -9.96
N THR A 118 -7.86 7.14 -11.12
CA THR A 118 -6.50 7.53 -11.51
C THR A 118 -6.33 9.06 -11.50
N LYS A 119 -7.32 9.79 -12.02
CA LYS A 119 -7.30 11.27 -12.00
C LYS A 119 -7.35 11.83 -10.57
N ARG A 120 -8.14 11.25 -9.68
CA ARG A 120 -8.19 11.68 -8.26
C ARG A 120 -6.89 11.38 -7.55
N LEU A 121 -6.29 10.21 -7.79
CA LEU A 121 -4.96 9.88 -7.25
C LEU A 121 -3.88 10.84 -7.79
N ASP A 122 -3.88 11.17 -9.07
CA ASP A 122 -2.97 12.17 -9.65
C ASP A 122 -3.15 13.56 -9.01
N THR A 123 -4.40 13.97 -8.76
CA THR A 123 -4.70 15.22 -8.02
C THR A 123 -4.16 15.17 -6.59
N PHE A 124 -4.32 14.06 -5.89
CA PHE A 124 -3.76 13.87 -4.55
C PHE A 124 -2.22 13.96 -4.57
N LEU A 125 -1.56 13.30 -5.52
CA LEU A 125 -0.11 13.34 -5.68
C LEU A 125 0.39 14.77 -5.99
N ALA A 126 -0.36 15.53 -6.78
CA ALA A 126 -0.02 16.93 -7.06
C ALA A 126 -0.11 17.81 -5.78
N ILE A 127 -1.13 17.58 -4.96
CA ILE A 127 -1.29 18.28 -3.67
C ILE A 127 -0.15 17.87 -2.71
N ALA A 128 0.14 16.58 -2.58
CA ALA A 128 1.22 16.09 -1.73
C ALA A 128 2.58 16.67 -2.15
N ALA A 129 2.87 16.69 -3.45
CA ALA A 129 4.10 17.28 -3.99
C ALA A 129 4.20 18.77 -3.73
N LYS A 130 3.09 19.54 -3.81
CA LYS A 130 3.02 20.96 -3.43
C LYS A 130 3.50 21.19 -1.99
N HIS A 131 3.21 20.25 -1.09
CA HIS A 131 3.61 20.26 0.32
C HIS A 131 4.90 19.49 0.59
N HIS A 132 5.71 19.18 -0.42
CA HIS A 132 6.98 18.44 -0.31
C HIS A 132 6.81 17.05 0.36
N ILE A 133 5.65 16.43 0.21
CA ILE A 133 5.29 15.12 0.76
C ILE A 133 5.29 14.09 -0.37
N ARG A 134 5.99 12.98 -0.17
CA ARG A 134 5.99 11.83 -1.08
C ARG A 134 5.27 10.67 -0.40
N PRO A 135 4.05 10.30 -0.83
CA PRO A 135 3.28 9.25 -0.19
C PRO A 135 3.82 7.83 -0.48
N MET A 136 3.73 6.97 0.53
CA MET A 136 3.69 5.52 0.40
C MET A 136 2.23 5.12 0.20
N LEU A 137 1.92 4.42 -0.90
CA LEU A 137 0.56 4.02 -1.26
C LEU A 137 0.31 2.57 -0.89
N VAL A 138 -0.76 2.31 -0.13
CA VAL A 138 -1.19 0.98 0.30
C VAL A 138 -2.21 0.45 -0.70
N LEU A 139 -1.95 -0.74 -1.30
CA LEU A 139 -2.82 -1.31 -2.33
C LEU A 139 -3.98 -2.09 -1.73
N PHE A 140 -3.71 -2.95 -0.74
CA PHE A 140 -4.71 -3.78 -0.06
C PHE A 140 -4.63 -3.64 1.46
N ASP A 141 -5.71 -3.99 2.14
CA ASP A 141 -5.85 -3.88 3.59
C ASP A 141 -6.76 -4.98 4.15
N SER A 142 -6.39 -5.58 5.26
CA SER A 142 -7.18 -6.62 5.94
C SER A 142 -7.90 -6.13 7.20
N VAL A 143 -7.87 -4.80 7.48
CA VAL A 143 -8.37 -4.25 8.75
C VAL A 143 -9.84 -3.85 8.65
N TRP A 144 -10.59 -4.18 9.67
CA TRP A 144 -11.98 -3.93 10.01
C TRP A 144 -13.01 -4.55 9.08
N ASP A 145 -13.94 -3.79 8.49
CA ASP A 145 -15.14 -4.32 7.83
C ASP A 145 -14.82 -5.06 6.53
N PRO A 146 -15.04 -6.39 6.46
CA PRO A 146 -14.75 -7.19 5.28
C PRO A 146 -15.77 -7.05 4.14
N ASN A 147 -16.81 -6.22 4.31
CA ASN A 147 -17.91 -6.10 3.36
C ASN A 147 -18.02 -4.70 2.74
N PRO A 148 -16.99 -4.20 2.04
CA PRO A 148 -17.02 -2.87 1.44
C PRO A 148 -18.12 -2.76 0.37
N LYS A 149 -18.77 -1.58 0.33
CA LYS A 149 -19.80 -1.26 -0.66
C LYS A 149 -19.63 0.16 -1.18
N LEU A 150 -19.61 0.33 -2.50
CA LEU A 150 -19.62 1.64 -3.13
C LEU A 150 -20.92 2.42 -2.81
N GLY A 151 -20.87 3.73 -2.99
CA GLY A 151 -21.96 4.65 -2.70
C GLY A 151 -21.80 5.36 -1.38
N PRO A 152 -22.86 6.00 -0.87
CA PRO A 152 -22.82 6.73 0.39
C PRO A 152 -22.35 5.85 1.54
N GLN A 153 -21.33 6.33 2.27
CA GLN A 153 -20.80 5.62 3.43
C GLN A 153 -21.65 5.95 4.67
N ALA A 154 -21.83 4.93 5.52
CA ALA A 154 -22.54 5.12 6.77
C ALA A 154 -21.74 6.05 7.69
N ALA A 155 -22.46 6.86 8.49
CA ALA A 155 -21.83 7.69 9.52
C ALA A 155 -21.00 6.83 10.50
N PRO A 156 -19.88 7.34 11.03
CA PRO A 156 -19.12 6.67 12.07
C PRO A 156 -20.02 6.27 13.25
N ARG A 157 -19.73 5.14 13.89
CA ARG A 157 -20.37 4.78 15.14
C ARG A 157 -19.88 5.76 16.21
N PRO A 158 -20.79 6.55 16.86
CA PRO A 158 -20.36 7.56 17.81
C PRO A 158 -19.50 6.96 18.92
N GLY A 159 -18.37 7.58 19.19
CA GLY A 159 -17.48 7.18 20.27
C GLY A 159 -16.70 5.87 20.03
N VAL A 160 -16.62 5.36 18.79
CA VAL A 160 -15.94 4.11 18.45
C VAL A 160 -14.81 4.36 17.45
N HIS A 161 -13.61 3.94 17.84
CA HIS A 161 -12.39 4.03 17.06
C HIS A 161 -12.54 3.35 15.70
N ASN A 162 -12.24 4.06 14.63
CA ASN A 162 -12.09 3.57 13.25
C ASN A 162 -13.21 2.63 12.76
N SER A 163 -14.43 2.93 13.19
CA SER A 163 -15.59 2.01 13.09
C SER A 163 -16.19 1.86 11.69
N ARG A 164 -15.60 2.50 10.68
CA ARG A 164 -16.05 2.42 9.27
C ARG A 164 -14.95 2.10 8.29
N TRP A 165 -13.77 1.77 8.79
CA TRP A 165 -12.65 1.35 7.96
C TRP A 165 -12.97 0.05 7.24
N LEU A 166 -12.49 -0.11 5.99
CA LEU A 166 -12.91 -1.16 5.09
C LEU A 166 -11.72 -2.01 4.61
N GLN A 167 -11.94 -3.29 4.47
CA GLN A 167 -10.96 -4.19 3.86
C GLN A 167 -10.94 -4.01 2.33
N SER A 168 -9.75 -4.08 1.76
CA SER A 168 -9.50 -4.19 0.31
C SER A 168 -8.45 -5.28 0.07
N PRO A 169 -8.75 -6.35 -0.70
CA PRO A 169 -10.07 -6.69 -1.21
C PRO A 169 -11.01 -7.11 -0.07
N GLY A 170 -12.32 -6.87 -0.26
CA GLY A 170 -13.31 -7.37 0.68
C GLY A 170 -13.42 -8.89 0.66
N ALA A 171 -14.06 -9.48 1.71
CA ALA A 171 -14.17 -10.91 1.91
C ALA A 171 -14.63 -11.67 0.66
N LYS A 172 -15.69 -11.20 -0.01
CA LYS A 172 -16.20 -11.86 -1.23
C LYS A 172 -15.16 -11.99 -2.34
N ALA A 173 -14.36 -10.94 -2.56
CA ALA A 173 -13.32 -10.98 -3.59
C ALA A 173 -12.12 -11.83 -3.14
N LEU A 174 -11.84 -11.89 -1.85
CA LEU A 174 -10.81 -12.76 -1.29
C LEU A 174 -11.20 -14.23 -1.37
N GLU A 175 -12.49 -14.55 -1.18
CA GLU A 175 -13.02 -15.92 -1.25
C GLU A 175 -13.15 -16.45 -2.67
N ASP A 176 -13.33 -15.59 -3.67
CA ASP A 176 -13.57 -15.95 -5.06
C ASP A 176 -12.34 -15.75 -5.93
N ARG A 177 -11.65 -16.86 -6.25
CA ARG A 177 -10.49 -16.83 -7.14
C ARG A 177 -10.79 -16.28 -8.54
N SER A 178 -12.04 -16.25 -8.98
CA SER A 178 -12.43 -15.64 -10.25
C SER A 178 -12.28 -14.10 -10.24
N GLU A 179 -12.20 -13.47 -9.06
CA GLU A 179 -11.89 -12.04 -8.89
C GLU A 179 -10.38 -11.73 -9.01
N TYR A 180 -9.49 -12.73 -8.94
CA TYR A 180 -8.03 -12.49 -9.00
C TYR A 180 -7.57 -11.76 -10.28
N PRO A 181 -8.09 -12.05 -11.50
CA PRO A 181 -7.74 -11.26 -12.68
C PRO A 181 -8.12 -9.78 -12.56
N ARG A 182 -9.21 -9.46 -11.87
CA ARG A 182 -9.63 -8.08 -11.61
C ARG A 182 -8.71 -7.40 -10.59
N LEU A 183 -8.33 -8.11 -9.52
CA LEU A 183 -7.39 -7.61 -8.52
C LEU A 183 -6.01 -7.39 -9.14
N GLU A 184 -5.57 -8.30 -10.00
CA GLU A 184 -4.35 -8.13 -10.80
C GLU A 184 -4.42 -6.89 -11.69
N ALA A 185 -5.53 -6.70 -12.41
CA ALA A 185 -5.74 -5.54 -13.27
C ALA A 185 -5.71 -4.22 -12.46
N TYR A 186 -6.25 -4.21 -11.24
CA TYR A 186 -6.16 -3.06 -10.33
C TYR A 186 -4.70 -2.77 -9.94
N VAL A 187 -3.97 -3.78 -9.44
CA VAL A 187 -2.58 -3.61 -9.00
C VAL A 187 -1.70 -3.15 -10.17
N ARG A 188 -1.77 -3.85 -11.32
CA ARG A 188 -1.01 -3.49 -12.51
C ARG A 188 -1.40 -2.12 -13.08
N GLY A 189 -2.69 -1.79 -13.06
CA GLY A 189 -3.18 -0.51 -13.56
C GLY A 189 -2.69 0.67 -12.73
N VAL A 190 -2.71 0.56 -11.41
CA VAL A 190 -2.26 1.62 -10.50
C VAL A 190 -0.74 1.71 -10.48
N VAL A 191 -0.04 0.61 -10.23
CA VAL A 191 1.43 0.60 -10.18
C VAL A 191 2.03 0.92 -11.55
N GLY A 192 1.48 0.37 -12.64
CA GLY A 192 1.97 0.67 -13.99
C GLY A 192 1.79 2.15 -14.39
N LYS A 193 0.73 2.80 -13.89
CA LYS A 193 0.49 4.23 -14.14
C LYS A 193 1.44 5.14 -13.36
N PHE A 194 1.72 4.82 -12.10
CA PHE A 194 2.48 5.69 -11.20
C PHE A 194 3.85 5.13 -10.80
N GLY A 195 4.24 3.97 -11.33
CA GLY A 195 5.50 3.29 -10.99
C GLY A 195 6.77 4.03 -11.41
N HIS A 196 6.68 5.03 -12.27
CA HIS A 196 7.78 5.93 -12.65
C HIS A 196 7.54 7.37 -12.17
N ASP A 197 6.52 7.60 -11.34
CA ASP A 197 6.19 8.90 -10.82
C ASP A 197 7.00 9.21 -9.55
N GLU A 198 7.92 10.17 -9.63
CA GLU A 198 8.80 10.55 -8.53
C GLU A 198 8.04 11.09 -7.30
N ARG A 199 6.78 11.47 -7.46
CA ARG A 199 5.91 11.87 -6.35
C ARG A 199 5.56 10.71 -5.44
N VAL A 200 5.59 9.47 -5.93
CA VAL A 200 5.35 8.26 -5.12
C VAL A 200 6.64 7.80 -4.46
N LEU A 201 6.62 7.59 -3.15
CA LEU A 201 7.78 7.14 -2.38
C LEU A 201 7.99 5.62 -2.50
N ALA A 202 6.93 4.86 -2.22
CA ALA A 202 6.97 3.40 -2.14
C ALA A 202 5.55 2.81 -2.28
N TRP A 203 5.46 1.51 -2.49
CA TRP A 203 4.22 0.75 -2.52
C TRP A 203 4.17 -0.22 -1.33
N ASP A 204 3.15 -0.09 -0.48
CA ASP A 204 2.80 -1.09 0.51
C ASP A 204 1.72 -1.99 -0.10
N VAL A 205 2.09 -3.20 -0.45
CA VAL A 205 1.21 -4.05 -1.25
C VAL A 205 0.02 -4.59 -0.45
N TRP A 206 0.17 -4.70 0.89
CA TRP A 206 -0.93 -5.15 1.75
C TRP A 206 -0.68 -4.76 3.22
N ASN A 207 -1.61 -4.03 3.81
CA ASN A 207 -1.61 -3.72 5.24
C ASN A 207 -2.13 -4.90 6.05
N GLU A 208 -1.37 -5.30 7.09
CA GLU A 208 -1.76 -6.30 8.09
C GLU A 208 -2.51 -7.51 7.49
N PRO A 209 -1.92 -8.21 6.50
CA PRO A 209 -2.61 -9.18 5.68
C PRO A 209 -3.29 -10.31 6.49
N ASP A 210 -2.72 -10.72 7.61
CA ASP A 210 -3.23 -11.78 8.50
C ASP A 210 -4.06 -11.25 9.69
N ASN A 211 -4.50 -9.99 9.67
CA ASN A 211 -5.37 -9.43 10.70
C ASN A 211 -6.77 -10.06 10.64
N THR A 212 -7.24 -10.61 11.75
CA THR A 212 -8.58 -11.22 11.92
C THR A 212 -9.53 -10.35 12.78
N ASN A 213 -9.15 -9.07 13.00
CA ASN A 213 -10.00 -8.04 13.62
C ASN A 213 -10.52 -8.35 15.03
N ASP A 214 -9.83 -9.19 15.80
CA ASP A 214 -10.20 -9.61 17.17
C ASP A 214 -11.67 -10.04 17.32
N GLY A 215 -12.29 -10.55 16.24
CA GLY A 215 -13.68 -10.97 16.22
C GLY A 215 -14.71 -9.82 16.23
N ASN A 216 -14.30 -8.58 15.98
CA ASN A 216 -15.23 -7.43 15.82
C ASN A 216 -16.04 -7.51 14.52
N TYR A 217 -15.54 -8.28 13.54
CA TYR A 217 -16.19 -8.59 12.28
C TYR A 217 -16.09 -10.08 11.96
N GLU A 218 -17.00 -10.58 11.14
CA GLU A 218 -16.95 -11.97 10.64
C GLU A 218 -16.10 -12.02 9.38
N ASP A 219 -14.83 -12.31 9.55
CA ASP A 219 -13.92 -12.62 8.45
C ASP A 219 -14.15 -14.06 7.93
N PRO A 220 -13.76 -14.36 6.67
CA PRO A 220 -13.68 -15.74 6.20
C PRO A 220 -12.83 -16.61 7.14
N LYS A 221 -13.29 -17.81 7.46
CA LYS A 221 -12.59 -18.68 8.42
C LYS A 221 -11.17 -19.06 7.99
N ASP A 222 -10.95 -19.11 6.67
CA ASP A 222 -9.67 -19.39 6.03
C ASP A 222 -8.99 -18.11 5.45
N LYS A 223 -9.27 -16.94 6.05
CA LYS A 223 -8.75 -15.65 5.60
C LYS A 223 -7.23 -15.66 5.48
N VAL A 224 -6.53 -16.13 6.51
CA VAL A 224 -5.07 -16.13 6.55
C VAL A 224 -4.47 -17.01 5.45
N GLU A 225 -5.05 -18.18 5.21
CA GLU A 225 -4.62 -19.08 4.15
C GLU A 225 -4.83 -18.45 2.77
N ARG A 226 -5.98 -17.81 2.54
CA ARG A 226 -6.27 -17.10 1.28
C ARG A 226 -5.33 -15.93 1.05
N VAL A 227 -5.07 -15.17 2.09
CA VAL A 227 -4.10 -14.08 2.04
C VAL A 227 -2.70 -14.62 1.73
N ASN A 228 -2.27 -15.69 2.38
CA ASN A 228 -0.97 -16.31 2.11
C ASN A 228 -0.86 -16.89 0.68
N GLU A 229 -1.97 -17.23 0.04
CA GLU A 229 -2.01 -17.59 -1.39
C GLU A 229 -1.90 -16.35 -2.30
N LEU A 230 -2.57 -15.25 -1.93
CA LEU A 230 -2.70 -14.08 -2.79
C LEU A 230 -1.54 -13.08 -2.64
N LEU A 231 -1.01 -12.89 -1.44
CA LEU A 231 0.04 -11.90 -1.15
C LEU A 231 1.30 -12.03 -2.04
N PRO A 232 1.85 -13.23 -2.29
CA PRO A 232 2.97 -13.38 -3.22
C PRO A 232 2.61 -12.96 -4.65
N LYS A 233 1.35 -13.21 -5.07
CA LYS A 233 0.86 -12.80 -6.40
C LYS A 233 0.78 -11.26 -6.50
N VAL A 234 0.33 -10.59 -5.43
CA VAL A 234 0.26 -9.13 -5.39
C VAL A 234 1.66 -8.51 -5.53
N PHE A 235 2.66 -9.06 -4.84
CA PHE A 235 4.05 -8.66 -5.03
C PHE A 235 4.51 -8.86 -6.48
N ALA A 236 4.23 -10.03 -7.07
CA ALA A 236 4.59 -10.33 -8.45
C ALA A 236 3.91 -9.34 -9.43
N TRP A 237 2.60 -9.13 -9.30
CA TRP A 237 1.84 -8.19 -10.15
C TRP A 237 2.38 -6.76 -10.07
N ALA A 238 2.70 -6.30 -8.86
CA ALA A 238 3.27 -4.97 -8.65
C ALA A 238 4.68 -4.85 -9.29
N ARG A 239 5.53 -5.88 -9.16
CA ARG A 239 6.87 -5.90 -9.79
C ARG A 239 6.78 -5.92 -11.31
N GLU A 240 5.91 -6.77 -11.85
CA GLU A 240 5.71 -6.92 -13.29
C GLU A 240 5.07 -5.68 -13.94
N ALA A 241 4.41 -4.84 -13.16
CA ALA A 241 3.94 -3.52 -13.60
C ALA A 241 5.10 -2.54 -13.90
N GLY A 242 6.33 -2.84 -13.46
CA GLY A 242 7.57 -2.16 -13.90
C GLY A 242 7.89 -0.86 -13.14
N GLY A 243 7.46 -0.70 -11.89
CA GLY A 243 7.76 0.49 -11.09
C GLY A 243 9.23 0.59 -10.63
N GLU A 244 9.68 1.82 -10.37
CA GLU A 244 11.02 2.14 -9.84
C GLU A 244 11.03 2.38 -8.32
N GLN A 245 9.86 2.36 -7.66
CA GLN A 245 9.74 2.48 -6.22
C GLN A 245 9.82 1.10 -5.56
N PRO A 246 10.32 1.01 -4.32
CA PRO A 246 10.36 -0.25 -3.59
C PRO A 246 8.96 -0.74 -3.19
N LEU A 247 8.82 -2.06 -3.13
CA LEU A 247 7.64 -2.74 -2.61
C LEU A 247 7.89 -3.18 -1.17
N THR A 248 6.84 -3.15 -0.36
CA THR A 248 6.85 -3.69 1.01
C THR A 248 5.47 -4.22 1.41
N SER A 249 5.42 -4.99 2.48
CA SER A 249 4.23 -5.28 3.28
C SER A 249 4.68 -5.45 4.73
N GLY A 250 4.12 -4.67 5.64
CA GLY A 250 4.64 -4.54 7.01
C GLY A 250 4.31 -5.72 7.90
N VAL A 251 5.32 -6.27 8.58
CA VAL A 251 5.10 -7.20 9.70
C VAL A 251 4.60 -6.44 10.92
N TRP A 252 3.62 -6.98 11.65
CA TRP A 252 2.96 -6.24 12.72
C TRP A 252 2.81 -7.02 14.03
N MET A 253 2.71 -8.33 13.99
CA MET A 253 2.51 -9.17 15.17
C MET A 253 3.48 -10.34 15.24
N GLY A 254 3.60 -10.94 16.41
CA GLY A 254 4.39 -12.16 16.64
C GLY A 254 5.88 -11.92 16.79
N ASP A 255 6.64 -12.99 16.57
CA ASP A 255 8.10 -13.02 16.61
C ASP A 255 8.61 -13.11 15.16
N TRP A 256 9.48 -12.19 14.76
CA TRP A 256 9.94 -12.06 13.37
C TRP A 256 11.29 -12.74 13.11
N THR A 257 11.81 -13.48 14.09
CA THR A 257 13.01 -14.29 13.87
C THR A 257 12.74 -15.41 12.88
N PRO A 258 13.74 -15.83 12.08
CA PRO A 258 13.56 -16.86 11.05
C PRO A 258 12.91 -18.15 11.52
N GLU A 259 13.15 -18.54 12.79
CA GLU A 259 12.69 -19.78 13.40
C GLU A 259 11.23 -19.73 13.87
N LYS A 260 10.68 -18.53 14.13
CA LYS A 260 9.39 -18.37 14.81
C LYS A 260 8.35 -17.57 14.04
N ARG A 261 8.78 -16.90 12.97
CA ARG A 261 7.89 -16.09 12.15
C ARG A 261 6.76 -16.91 11.52
N SER A 262 5.56 -16.34 11.45
CA SER A 262 4.42 -16.92 10.76
C SER A 262 4.70 -17.07 9.25
N VAL A 263 3.86 -17.84 8.55
CA VAL A 263 3.93 -17.97 7.08
C VAL A 263 3.76 -16.59 6.44
N THR A 264 2.80 -15.80 6.91
CA THR A 264 2.56 -14.42 6.43
C THR A 264 3.78 -13.53 6.63
N ALA A 265 4.32 -13.50 7.85
CA ALA A 265 5.52 -12.71 8.15
C ALA A 265 6.74 -13.14 7.31
N LYS A 266 6.85 -14.45 7.02
CA LYS A 266 7.88 -14.95 6.10
C LYS A 266 7.72 -14.35 4.71
N ILE A 267 6.52 -14.38 4.13
CA ILE A 267 6.25 -13.79 2.80
C ILE A 267 6.58 -12.29 2.83
N GLN A 268 6.07 -11.55 3.82
CA GLN A 268 6.32 -10.12 3.96
C GLN A 268 7.82 -9.79 4.00
N LEU A 269 8.59 -10.50 4.83
CA LEU A 269 10.02 -10.25 5.00
C LEU A 269 10.86 -10.71 3.81
N GLU A 270 10.47 -11.78 3.11
CA GLU A 270 11.21 -12.32 1.97
C GLU A 270 10.88 -11.64 0.65
N GLU A 271 9.66 -11.09 0.49
CA GLU A 271 9.26 -10.41 -0.75
C GLU A 271 9.52 -8.90 -0.73
N SER A 272 9.58 -8.26 0.43
CA SER A 272 9.74 -6.81 0.54
C SER A 272 11.13 -6.33 0.11
N ASP A 273 11.20 -5.27 -0.68
CA ASP A 273 12.44 -4.61 -1.09
C ASP A 273 13.06 -3.82 0.07
N VAL A 274 12.23 -3.09 0.81
CA VAL A 274 12.50 -2.46 2.10
C VAL A 274 11.60 -3.10 3.14
N ILE A 275 12.04 -3.26 4.37
CA ILE A 275 11.23 -3.89 5.41
C ILE A 275 10.43 -2.84 6.14
N SER A 276 9.11 -2.97 6.10
CA SER A 276 8.21 -2.20 6.95
C SER A 276 7.67 -3.02 8.11
N PHE A 277 7.32 -2.32 9.20
CA PHE A 277 6.78 -2.96 10.40
C PHE A 277 5.89 -2.00 11.20
N HIS A 278 5.01 -2.57 12.02
CA HIS A 278 4.23 -1.83 13.01
C HIS A 278 4.73 -2.11 14.41
N SER A 279 4.69 -1.11 15.29
CA SER A 279 4.97 -1.30 16.70
C SER A 279 4.30 -0.23 17.54
N TYR A 280 3.21 -0.60 18.19
CA TYR A 280 2.55 0.20 19.23
C TYR A 280 3.10 -0.11 20.63
N ASP A 281 4.31 -0.62 20.68
CA ASP A 281 5.02 -1.00 21.90
C ASP A 281 5.61 0.22 22.62
N LYS A 282 5.93 0.04 23.91
CA LYS A 282 6.74 1.00 24.67
C LYS A 282 8.14 1.13 24.07
N PRO A 283 8.88 2.22 24.35
CA PRO A 283 10.16 2.55 23.71
C PRO A 283 11.18 1.42 23.71
N GLU A 284 11.34 0.71 24.84
CA GLU A 284 12.33 -0.37 24.97
C GLU A 284 11.99 -1.56 24.06
N GLN A 285 10.70 -1.86 23.89
CA GLN A 285 10.26 -2.93 23.01
C GLN A 285 10.30 -2.49 21.54
N PHE A 286 9.98 -1.23 21.27
CA PHE A 286 10.13 -0.63 19.94
C PHE A 286 11.60 -0.74 19.45
N GLU A 287 12.57 -0.39 20.31
CA GLU A 287 14.00 -0.56 20.00
C GLU A 287 14.36 -2.04 19.72
N LYS A 288 13.83 -2.97 20.52
CA LYS A 288 14.04 -4.41 20.28
C LYS A 288 13.47 -4.88 18.95
N ARG A 289 12.31 -4.37 18.51
CA ARG A 289 11.74 -4.66 17.19
C ARG A 289 12.68 -4.22 16.07
N ILE A 290 13.22 -3.01 16.15
CA ILE A 290 14.24 -2.50 15.21
C ILE A 290 15.44 -3.43 15.15
N LEU A 291 16.02 -3.75 16.31
CA LEU A 291 17.21 -4.61 16.40
C LEU A 291 16.96 -6.02 15.85
N SER A 292 15.75 -6.58 16.02
CA SER A 292 15.40 -7.90 15.50
C SER A 292 15.28 -7.94 13.97
N LEU A 293 15.02 -6.78 13.33
CA LEU A 293 14.90 -6.66 11.88
C LEU A 293 16.23 -6.28 11.19
N GLN A 294 17.20 -5.70 11.91
CA GLN A 294 18.50 -5.33 11.33
C GLN A 294 19.24 -6.48 10.63
N PRO A 295 19.21 -7.76 11.13
CA PRO A 295 19.87 -8.88 10.45
C PRO A 295 19.40 -9.16 9.02
N TYR A 296 18.20 -8.70 8.64
CA TYR A 296 17.72 -8.80 7.26
C TYR A 296 18.51 -7.92 6.29
N GLY A 297 19.31 -6.98 6.79
CA GLY A 297 20.24 -6.16 6.01
C GLY A 297 19.58 -5.18 5.05
N ARG A 298 18.33 -4.78 5.28
CA ARG A 298 17.53 -3.86 4.46
C ARG A 298 17.13 -2.61 5.23
N PRO A 299 16.83 -1.49 4.55
CA PRO A 299 16.25 -0.32 5.20
C PRO A 299 14.95 -0.66 5.93
N LEU A 300 14.74 -0.02 7.08
CA LEU A 300 13.56 -0.23 7.92
C LEU A 300 12.64 0.99 7.89
N ILE A 301 11.35 0.74 7.80
CA ILE A 301 10.29 1.73 7.82
C ILE A 301 9.26 1.30 8.86
N CYS A 302 9.15 2.00 9.98
CA CYS A 302 8.04 1.82 10.90
C CYS A 302 6.82 2.52 10.31
N THR A 303 5.88 1.74 9.75
CA THR A 303 4.70 2.24 9.05
C THR A 303 3.53 2.53 9.97
N GLU A 304 3.59 2.05 11.22
CA GLU A 304 2.63 2.41 12.28
C GLU A 304 3.27 2.37 13.65
N TYR A 305 3.12 3.45 14.38
CA TYR A 305 3.45 3.57 15.80
C TYR A 305 2.62 4.70 16.40
N MET A 306 2.82 4.98 17.66
CA MET A 306 2.16 6.00 18.43
C MET A 306 0.70 5.67 18.78
N ALA A 307 0.55 5.09 19.96
CA ALA A 307 -0.71 4.86 20.65
C ALA A 307 -0.49 5.24 22.12
N ARG A 308 -0.78 6.49 22.47
CA ARG A 308 -0.41 7.10 23.75
C ARG A 308 -0.86 6.29 24.95
N GLY A 309 -2.08 5.74 24.90
CA GLY A 309 -2.62 4.88 25.97
C GLY A 309 -1.82 3.60 26.22
N ASN A 310 -1.08 3.11 25.22
CA ASN A 310 -0.20 1.94 25.33
C ASN A 310 1.23 2.31 25.78
N GLY A 311 1.54 3.61 25.86
CA GLY A 311 2.91 4.08 26.13
C GLY A 311 3.80 4.14 24.92
N SER A 312 3.25 3.95 23.71
CA SER A 312 3.91 4.26 22.43
C SER A 312 3.67 5.74 22.12
N THR A 313 4.68 6.57 22.30
CA THR A 313 4.56 8.04 22.21
C THR A 313 5.62 8.61 21.28
N PHE A 314 5.44 9.86 20.83
CA PHE A 314 6.44 10.57 20.04
C PHE A 314 7.75 10.71 20.81
N GLU A 315 7.70 11.08 22.09
CA GLU A 315 8.87 11.29 22.93
C GLU A 315 9.68 10.00 23.13
N GLY A 316 8.98 8.87 23.20
CA GLY A 316 9.61 7.57 23.42
C GLY A 316 10.15 6.96 22.13
N SER A 317 9.37 6.98 21.06
CA SER A 317 9.67 6.20 19.84
C SER A 317 10.45 6.99 18.78
N LEU A 318 10.12 8.27 18.57
CA LEU A 318 10.68 9.04 17.47
C LEU A 318 12.20 9.30 17.58
N PRO A 319 12.78 9.59 18.77
CA PRO A 319 14.23 9.67 18.93
C PRO A 319 14.95 8.35 18.67
N ILE A 320 14.34 7.22 19.03
CA ILE A 320 14.87 5.87 18.75
C ILE A 320 14.87 5.61 17.24
N ALA A 321 13.75 5.89 16.54
CA ALA A 321 13.69 5.75 15.10
C ALA A 321 14.79 6.58 14.42
N LYS A 322 14.99 7.83 14.84
CA LYS A 322 16.06 8.70 14.32
C LYS A 322 17.46 8.15 14.60
N LYS A 323 17.70 7.63 15.81
CA LYS A 323 18.99 7.01 16.20
C LYS A 323 19.41 5.88 15.27
N TYR A 324 18.45 5.08 14.82
CA TYR A 324 18.69 3.92 13.97
C TYR A 324 18.44 4.18 12.47
N ASP A 325 18.20 5.42 12.10
CA ASP A 325 17.84 5.83 10.72
C ASP A 325 16.65 5.03 10.17
N VAL A 326 15.65 4.79 11.02
CA VAL A 326 14.39 4.14 10.66
C VAL A 326 13.36 5.21 10.28
N ALA A 327 12.74 5.08 9.12
CA ALA A 327 11.60 5.91 8.77
C ALA A 327 10.46 5.70 9.76
N ALA A 328 9.77 6.78 10.16
CA ALA A 328 8.76 6.73 11.21
C ALA A 328 7.43 7.37 10.76
N ILE A 329 6.42 6.54 10.55
CA ILE A 329 5.09 6.95 10.10
C ILE A 329 4.09 6.58 11.21
N ASN A 330 3.61 7.59 11.94
CA ASN A 330 2.64 7.36 13.02
C ASN A 330 1.24 7.09 12.48
N TRP A 331 0.36 6.48 13.28
CA TRP A 331 -1.06 6.39 12.95
C TRP A 331 -1.77 7.70 13.32
N GLY A 332 -2.54 8.28 12.34
CA GLY A 332 -3.41 9.42 12.56
C GLY A 332 -2.74 10.79 12.51
N LEU A 333 -3.19 11.65 11.60
CA LEU A 333 -2.74 13.04 11.45
C LEU A 333 -3.72 14.02 12.06
N VAL A 334 -4.99 13.96 11.66
CA VAL A 334 -6.04 14.92 12.01
C VAL A 334 -7.28 14.19 12.52
N ALA A 335 -7.79 14.60 13.67
CA ALA A 335 -9.03 14.07 14.21
C ALA A 335 -10.21 14.35 13.27
N GLY A 336 -10.91 13.29 12.90
CA GLY A 336 -12.00 13.36 11.93
C GLY A 336 -13.02 12.24 12.08
N LYS A 337 -13.67 11.91 10.99
CA LYS A 337 -14.71 10.86 10.94
C LYS A 337 -14.20 9.47 11.33
N THR A 338 -12.92 9.19 11.18
CA THR A 338 -12.32 7.92 11.62
C THR A 338 -12.35 7.74 13.13
N GLN A 339 -12.38 8.85 13.91
CA GLN A 339 -12.35 8.83 15.37
C GLN A 339 -11.15 8.04 15.95
N THR A 340 -10.02 8.02 15.26
CA THR A 340 -8.83 7.27 15.69
C THR A 340 -8.11 7.90 16.89
N TYR A 341 -8.50 9.11 17.30
CA TYR A 341 -8.12 9.68 18.61
C TYR A 341 -8.70 8.91 19.80
N LEU A 342 -9.75 8.08 19.59
CA LEU A 342 -10.34 7.23 20.63
C LEU A 342 -9.48 5.98 20.85
N PRO A 343 -9.40 5.45 22.07
CA PRO A 343 -8.71 4.20 22.36
C PRO A 343 -9.40 2.98 21.72
N TRP A 344 -8.66 1.89 21.53
CA TRP A 344 -9.20 0.64 20.96
C TRP A 344 -10.27 -0.02 21.83
N ASP A 345 -10.26 0.21 23.16
CA ASP A 345 -11.29 -0.31 24.04
C ASP A 345 -12.67 0.30 23.78
N SER A 346 -12.75 1.38 22.99
CA SER A 346 -14.00 2.00 22.53
C SER A 346 -14.91 1.03 21.75
N TRP A 347 -14.37 -0.01 21.17
CA TRP A 347 -15.14 -1.08 20.55
C TRP A 347 -16.02 -1.84 21.54
N ARG A 348 -15.60 -1.90 22.80
CA ARG A 348 -16.34 -2.54 23.91
C ARG A 348 -17.06 -1.49 24.76
N LYS A 349 -16.49 -0.30 24.88
CA LYS A 349 -17.02 0.81 25.72
C LYS A 349 -16.91 2.12 24.95
N PRO A 350 -17.91 2.46 24.11
CA PRO A 350 -17.92 3.70 23.33
C PRO A 350 -17.77 4.96 24.18
N TYR A 351 -17.05 5.94 23.68
CA TYR A 351 -16.82 7.25 24.29
C TYR A 351 -17.84 8.26 23.74
N THR A 352 -19.12 8.15 24.16
CA THR A 352 -20.20 9.00 23.66
C THR A 352 -20.41 10.28 24.45
N ASP A 353 -20.04 10.27 25.73
CA ASP A 353 -20.36 11.36 26.68
C ASP A 353 -19.20 12.33 26.89
N ARG A 354 -18.00 11.93 26.58
CA ARG A 354 -16.79 12.73 26.77
C ARG A 354 -15.65 12.23 25.89
N GLU A 355 -14.69 13.10 25.58
CA GLU A 355 -13.40 12.70 25.02
C GLU A 355 -12.64 11.79 26.01
N PRO A 356 -11.78 10.87 25.49
CA PRO A 356 -10.89 10.10 26.34
C PRO A 356 -9.92 11.05 27.07
N ALA A 357 -9.49 10.65 28.27
CA ALA A 357 -8.52 11.44 29.05
C ALA A 357 -7.21 11.68 28.29
N VAL A 358 -6.83 10.73 27.43
CA VAL A 358 -5.68 10.83 26.53
C VAL A 358 -6.12 10.38 25.15
N TRP A 359 -5.86 11.21 24.13
CA TRP A 359 -6.04 10.81 22.73
C TRP A 359 -5.09 9.69 22.36
N PHE A 360 -5.62 8.70 21.68
CA PHE A 360 -4.84 7.50 21.35
C PHE A 360 -3.83 7.78 20.24
N HIS A 361 -4.32 8.34 19.14
CA HIS A 361 -3.54 8.74 17.98
C HIS A 361 -3.70 10.25 17.71
N GLU A 362 -3.55 10.67 16.49
CA GLU A 362 -3.63 12.02 15.92
C GLU A 362 -2.71 13.08 16.54
N ILE A 363 -2.23 13.94 15.64
CA ILE A 363 -1.40 15.09 15.99
C ILE A 363 -2.27 16.33 16.16
N PHE A 364 -3.25 16.52 15.24
CA PHE A 364 -4.05 17.72 15.16
C PHE A 364 -5.52 17.45 15.47
N ARG A 365 -6.18 18.48 16.05
CA ARG A 365 -7.63 18.60 16.08
C ARG A 365 -8.16 18.92 14.68
N ALA A 366 -9.47 18.78 14.47
CA ALA A 366 -10.12 19.04 13.19
C ALA A 366 -9.93 20.48 12.65
N ASP A 367 -9.60 21.43 13.53
CA ASP A 367 -9.33 22.84 13.20
C ASP A 367 -7.83 23.14 12.98
N GLY A 368 -6.97 22.11 13.03
CA GLY A 368 -5.52 22.22 12.83
C GLY A 368 -4.74 22.59 14.08
N LYS A 369 -5.38 22.78 15.23
CA LYS A 369 -4.65 22.98 16.47
C LYS A 369 -4.01 21.67 16.92
N PRO A 370 -2.76 21.69 17.38
CA PRO A 370 -2.14 20.52 17.99
C PRO A 370 -2.99 19.96 19.13
N TYR A 371 -3.04 18.63 19.24
CA TYR A 371 -3.55 18.01 20.47
C TYR A 371 -2.60 18.30 21.64
N LYS A 372 -1.27 18.21 21.39
CA LYS A 372 -0.20 18.58 22.32
C LYS A 372 0.88 19.39 21.60
N GLU A 373 1.12 20.59 22.05
CA GLU A 373 2.14 21.49 21.48
C GLU A 373 3.55 20.90 21.63
N GLU A 374 3.85 20.27 22.77
CA GLU A 374 5.15 19.67 23.04
C GLU A 374 5.51 18.55 22.07
N GLU A 375 4.54 17.77 21.58
CA GLU A 375 4.76 16.73 20.57
C GLU A 375 5.08 17.35 19.20
N VAL A 376 4.38 18.41 18.83
CA VAL A 376 4.63 19.15 17.59
C VAL A 376 6.02 19.79 17.61
N GLU A 377 6.41 20.41 18.72
CA GLU A 377 7.76 21.00 18.85
C GLU A 377 8.86 19.92 18.82
N LEU A 378 8.62 18.75 19.40
CA LEU A 378 9.54 17.63 19.29
C LEU A 378 9.70 17.15 17.85
N ILE A 379 8.59 16.99 17.10
CA ILE A 379 8.60 16.60 15.69
C ILE A 379 9.41 17.62 14.88
N LYS A 380 9.12 18.93 15.01
CA LYS A 380 9.86 20.00 14.34
C LYS A 380 11.36 19.94 14.64
N LYS A 381 11.72 19.82 15.92
CA LYS A 381 13.11 19.71 16.36
C LYS A 381 13.84 18.53 15.70
N LEU A 382 13.18 17.35 15.64
CA LEU A 382 13.79 16.15 15.09
C LEU A 382 13.86 16.16 13.56
N THR A 383 12.90 16.81 12.90
CA THR A 383 12.88 16.98 11.44
C THR A 383 13.71 18.17 10.94
N GLY A 384 14.26 18.97 11.84
CA GLY A 384 15.08 20.15 11.49
C GLY A 384 14.27 21.38 11.06
N ARG A 385 12.97 21.42 11.36
CA ARG A 385 12.15 22.63 11.16
C ARG A 385 12.38 23.60 12.32
N PRO A 386 12.53 24.92 12.06
CA PRO A 386 12.69 25.90 13.13
C PRO A 386 11.42 25.91 14.01
N ALA A 387 11.61 26.00 15.32
CA ALA A 387 10.56 26.41 16.24
C ALA A 387 10.12 27.84 15.87
N LYS A 388 8.81 28.08 15.85
CA LYS A 388 8.29 29.43 15.66
C LYS A 388 8.50 30.27 16.89
#